data_ae99901bd8d3ff5ace6c923d7c0c25bc
#
_entry.id   ae99901bd8d3ff5ace6c923d7c0c25bc
#
_cell.length_a   1.000
_cell.length_b   1.000
_cell.length_c   1.000
_cell.angle_alpha   90.00
_cell.angle_beta   90.00
_cell.angle_gamma   90.00
#
_symmetry.space_group_name_H-M   'P 1'
#
loop_
_entity.id
_entity.type
_entity.pdbx_description
1 polymer ?
#
loop_
_entity_poly.entity_id
_entity_poly.type
_entity_poly.pdbx_seq_one_letter_code
_entity_poly.pdbx_strand_id
1 'polypeptide(L)'
;MKIKFLKVRDVKSPERGTAEAAGIDFYVPNYDPEFIVDLLDKNRFIQYDDNYAENTIDIVLRPGERVLIPSGIKTWMEPGTALIAANKSGVASKKGLIFGAQVVDSDYTGEVHINVINTSNNDVKISSGDKLIQFIHTPVLLSPVEEVSEAEFKALHESSARGEGGFGSTGTK
;
A
#
# COMPACT_ATOMS: atom_id res chain seq x y z
N MET A 1 17.41 12.21 -5.96
CA MET A 1 16.20 11.44 -6.35
C MET A 1 14.97 12.32 -6.16
N LYS A 2 14.11 12.39 -7.17
CA LYS A 2 12.88 13.20 -7.14
C LYS A 2 11.68 12.32 -7.37
N ILE A 3 10.57 12.66 -6.72
CA ILE A 3 9.24 12.13 -7.02
C ILE A 3 8.35 13.30 -7.44
N LYS A 4 7.52 13.07 -8.46
CA LYS A 4 6.48 13.99 -8.91
C LYS A 4 5.15 13.28 -8.84
N PHE A 5 4.06 14.03 -8.73
CA PHE A 5 2.72 13.44 -8.76
C PHE A 5 1.76 14.32 -9.55
N LEU A 6 0.74 13.66 -10.08
CA LEU A 6 -0.42 14.28 -10.72
C LEU A 6 -1.67 13.88 -9.94
N LYS A 7 -2.49 14.85 -9.58
CA LYS A 7 -3.83 14.58 -9.04
C LYS A 7 -4.78 14.30 -10.20
N VAL A 8 -5.47 13.18 -10.15
CA VAL A 8 -6.48 12.78 -11.12
C VAL A 8 -7.89 12.73 -10.53
N ARG A 9 -8.02 13.04 -9.24
CA ARG A 9 -9.29 13.19 -8.50
C ARG A 9 -9.18 14.36 -7.52
N ASP A 10 -10.30 14.74 -6.95
CA ASP A 10 -10.30 15.69 -5.83
C ASP A 10 -9.81 14.99 -4.55
N VAL A 11 -8.57 15.22 -4.25
CA VAL A 11 -7.85 14.63 -3.11
C VAL A 11 -6.81 15.61 -2.58
N LYS A 12 -6.51 15.52 -1.30
CA LYS A 12 -5.38 16.25 -0.71
C LYS A 12 -4.05 15.76 -1.31
N SER A 13 -3.14 16.68 -1.60
CA SER A 13 -1.81 16.36 -2.13
C SER A 13 -1.02 15.47 -1.15
N PRO A 14 -0.27 14.47 -1.68
CA PRO A 14 0.65 13.70 -0.84
C PRO A 14 1.66 14.60 -0.13
N GLU A 15 1.91 14.33 1.15
CA GLU A 15 2.83 15.14 1.95
C GLU A 15 3.57 14.30 3.00
N ARG A 16 4.68 14.83 3.50
CA ARG A 16 5.35 14.28 4.67
C ARG A 16 4.80 14.92 5.94
N GLY A 17 4.59 14.14 6.98
CA GLY A 17 4.12 14.66 8.27
C GLY A 17 5.11 15.62 8.93
N THR A 18 6.42 15.40 8.72
CA THR A 18 7.52 16.27 9.13
C THR A 18 8.60 16.26 8.05
N ALA A 19 9.54 17.20 8.08
CA ALA A 19 10.64 17.26 7.10
C ALA A 19 11.49 15.97 7.07
N GLU A 20 11.63 15.28 8.20
CA GLU A 20 12.42 14.05 8.34
C GLU A 20 11.58 12.77 8.30
N ALA A 21 10.25 12.86 8.09
CA ALA A 21 9.41 11.69 7.96
C ALA A 21 9.83 10.85 6.74
N ALA A 22 10.09 9.56 6.94
CA ALA A 22 10.42 8.65 5.83
C ALA A 22 9.23 8.44 4.88
N GLY A 23 8.02 8.40 5.43
CA GLY A 23 6.78 8.17 4.69
C GLY A 23 6.21 9.44 4.07
N ILE A 24 5.65 9.28 2.88
CA ILE A 24 4.81 10.25 2.18
C ILE A 24 3.37 9.80 2.39
N ASP A 25 2.58 10.58 3.11
CA ASP A 25 1.18 10.26 3.40
C ASP A 25 0.31 10.45 2.15
N PHE A 26 -0.53 9.46 1.84
CA PHE A 26 -1.58 9.55 0.84
C PHE A 26 -2.95 9.55 1.55
N TYR A 27 -3.90 10.23 0.91
CA TYR A 27 -5.23 10.46 1.46
C TYR A 27 -6.30 9.75 0.63
N VAL A 28 -7.40 9.42 1.27
CA VAL A 28 -8.63 8.96 0.58
C VAL A 28 -9.25 10.15 -0.14
N PRO A 29 -9.56 10.04 -1.45
CA PRO A 29 -10.23 11.10 -2.20
C PRO A 29 -11.61 11.47 -1.67
N ASN A 30 -12.14 12.59 -2.12
CA ASN A 30 -13.54 12.93 -1.92
C ASN A 30 -14.42 11.91 -2.64
N TYR A 31 -15.53 11.52 -2.00
CA TYR A 31 -16.47 10.53 -2.52
C TYR A 31 -17.47 11.21 -3.47
N ASP A 32 -16.98 11.61 -4.64
CA ASP A 32 -17.83 12.05 -5.72
C ASP A 32 -18.43 10.83 -6.49
N PRO A 33 -19.44 11.03 -7.35
CA PRO A 33 -20.09 9.94 -8.07
C PRO A 33 -19.13 9.09 -8.93
N GLU A 34 -18.13 9.70 -9.55
CA GLU A 34 -17.13 8.99 -10.37
C GLU A 34 -16.26 8.08 -9.51
N PHE A 35 -15.82 8.59 -8.37
CA PHE A 35 -15.06 7.79 -7.38
C PHE A 35 -15.86 6.58 -6.91
N ILE A 36 -17.15 6.77 -6.57
CA ILE A 36 -18.00 5.68 -6.10
C ILE A 36 -18.20 4.61 -7.17
N VAL A 37 -18.41 4.98 -8.42
CA VAL A 37 -18.49 4.02 -9.53
C VAL A 37 -17.23 3.19 -9.65
N ASP A 38 -16.06 3.84 -9.68
CA ASP A 38 -14.76 3.15 -9.75
C ASP A 38 -14.49 2.27 -8.53
N LEU A 39 -14.86 2.72 -7.35
CA LEU A 39 -14.73 1.95 -6.12
C LEU A 39 -15.54 0.65 -6.18
N LEU A 40 -16.80 0.74 -6.61
CA LEU A 40 -17.70 -0.41 -6.71
C LEU A 40 -17.30 -1.37 -7.83
N ASP A 41 -16.79 -0.88 -8.94
CA ASP A 41 -16.27 -1.72 -10.03
C ASP A 41 -15.08 -2.58 -9.57
N LYS A 42 -14.19 -2.03 -8.76
CA LYS A 42 -13.00 -2.72 -8.24
C LYS A 42 -13.27 -3.61 -7.03
N ASN A 43 -14.37 -3.36 -6.32
CA ASN A 43 -14.66 -3.98 -5.03
C ASN A 43 -16.07 -4.59 -5.00
N ARG A 44 -16.21 -5.83 -5.47
CA ARG A 44 -17.52 -6.52 -5.64
C ARG A 44 -18.34 -6.73 -4.36
N PHE A 45 -17.74 -6.58 -3.18
CA PHE A 45 -18.36 -6.90 -1.90
C PHE A 45 -18.25 -5.79 -0.85
N ILE A 46 -18.03 -4.55 -1.29
CA ILE A 46 -17.93 -3.45 -0.36
C ILE A 46 -19.32 -2.98 0.06
N GLN A 47 -19.48 -2.68 1.34
CA GLN A 47 -20.63 -1.95 1.85
C GLN A 47 -20.22 -0.48 2.05
N TYR A 48 -21.11 0.43 1.73
CA TYR A 48 -20.99 1.83 2.08
C TYR A 48 -22.19 2.23 2.93
N ASP A 49 -21.94 3.08 3.89
CA ASP A 49 -22.96 3.69 4.75
C ASP A 49 -23.28 5.05 4.14
N ASP A 50 -24.49 5.16 3.61
CA ASP A 50 -24.98 6.39 3.02
C ASP A 50 -25.82 7.11 4.08
N ASN A 51 -25.18 8.03 4.78
CA ASN A 51 -25.88 8.83 5.79
C ASN A 51 -26.51 10.07 5.14
N TYR A 52 -27.73 9.91 4.65
CA TYR A 52 -28.51 11.00 4.03
C TYR A 52 -28.66 12.22 4.91
N ALA A 53 -28.66 12.07 6.24
CA ALA A 53 -28.81 13.18 7.18
C ALA A 53 -27.56 14.07 7.26
N GLU A 54 -26.38 13.51 7.04
CA GLU A 54 -25.08 14.22 7.09
C GLU A 54 -24.48 14.45 5.71
N ASN A 55 -25.11 13.92 4.67
CA ASN A 55 -24.61 13.96 3.29
C ASN A 55 -23.16 13.41 3.17
N THR A 56 -22.84 12.39 3.97
CA THR A 56 -21.54 11.72 4.01
C THR A 56 -21.69 10.28 3.56
N ILE A 57 -20.69 9.79 2.86
CA ILE A 57 -20.55 8.39 2.47
C ILE A 57 -19.29 7.87 3.15
N ASP A 58 -19.38 6.75 3.82
CA ASP A 58 -18.24 6.05 4.40
C ASP A 58 -18.11 4.65 3.81
N ILE A 59 -16.89 4.22 3.57
CA ILE A 59 -16.59 2.81 3.28
C ILE A 59 -16.56 2.06 4.60
N VAL A 60 -17.38 1.02 4.74
CA VAL A 60 -17.40 0.18 5.93
C VAL A 60 -16.73 -1.16 5.64
N LEU A 61 -15.64 -1.45 6.33
CA LEU A 61 -14.95 -2.74 6.26
C LEU A 61 -15.26 -3.57 7.49
N ARG A 62 -15.86 -4.74 7.30
CA ARG A 62 -16.04 -5.75 8.35
C ARG A 62 -14.71 -6.47 8.66
N PRO A 63 -14.63 -7.17 9.79
CA PRO A 63 -13.48 -8.01 10.11
C PRO A 63 -13.11 -8.97 8.96
N GLY A 64 -11.84 -8.95 8.55
CA GLY A 64 -11.30 -9.76 7.44
C GLY A 64 -11.58 -9.23 6.03
N GLU A 65 -12.39 -8.20 5.86
CA GLU A 65 -12.64 -7.60 4.54
C GLU A 65 -11.48 -6.70 4.09
N ARG A 66 -11.40 -6.52 2.77
CA ARG A 66 -10.43 -5.63 2.13
C ARG A 66 -11.09 -4.74 1.11
N VAL A 67 -10.49 -3.59 0.87
CA VAL A 67 -10.87 -2.64 -0.17
C VAL A 67 -9.67 -2.17 -0.97
N LEU A 68 -9.85 -1.99 -2.27
CA LEU A 68 -8.91 -1.33 -3.16
C LEU A 68 -9.43 0.07 -3.47
N ILE A 69 -8.83 1.08 -2.86
CA ILE A 69 -9.26 2.48 -2.95
C ILE A 69 -8.41 3.19 -4.00
N PRO A 70 -8.98 3.79 -5.06
CA PRO A 70 -8.26 4.70 -5.95
C PRO A 70 -7.76 5.90 -5.15
N SER A 71 -6.47 6.21 -5.22
CA SER A 71 -5.89 7.28 -4.38
C SER A 71 -6.03 8.68 -4.96
N GLY A 72 -6.47 8.82 -6.20
CA GLY A 72 -6.47 10.10 -6.92
C GLY A 72 -5.09 10.57 -7.37
N ILE A 73 -4.06 9.73 -7.24
CA ILE A 73 -2.66 10.12 -7.47
C ILE A 73 -2.01 9.20 -8.50
N LYS A 74 -1.43 9.81 -9.54
CA LYS A 74 -0.42 9.17 -10.39
C LYS A 74 0.95 9.69 -10.00
N THR A 75 1.96 8.81 -10.03
CA THR A 75 3.33 9.16 -9.65
C THR A 75 4.28 9.03 -10.81
N TRP A 76 5.32 9.86 -10.78
CA TRP A 76 6.54 9.68 -11.58
C TRP A 76 7.73 9.71 -10.63
N MET A 77 8.64 8.76 -10.81
CA MET A 77 9.90 8.69 -10.08
C MET A 77 11.03 8.25 -10.99
N GLU A 78 12.26 8.53 -10.58
CA GLU A 78 13.43 8.16 -11.35
C GLU A 78 13.58 6.64 -11.48
N PRO A 79 14.00 6.10 -12.65
CA PRO A 79 14.32 4.67 -12.78
C PRO A 79 15.31 4.21 -11.69
N GLY A 80 15.17 2.97 -11.25
CA GLY A 80 15.97 2.44 -10.13
C GLY A 80 15.44 2.85 -8.75
N THR A 81 14.21 3.36 -8.69
CA THR A 81 13.51 3.64 -7.42
C THR A 81 12.11 3.02 -7.42
N ALA A 82 11.51 2.86 -6.25
CA ALA A 82 10.14 2.42 -6.07
C ALA A 82 9.48 3.15 -4.91
N LEU A 83 8.14 3.18 -4.90
CA LEU A 83 7.38 3.49 -3.69
C LEU A 83 6.99 2.19 -3.01
N ILE A 84 7.33 2.07 -1.74
CA ILE A 84 6.95 0.94 -0.90
C ILE A 84 5.88 1.40 0.09
N ALA A 85 4.69 0.80 0.00
CA ALA A 85 3.63 1.04 0.95
C ALA A 85 4.02 0.56 2.35
N ALA A 86 3.81 1.38 3.35
CA ALA A 86 4.09 1.07 4.73
C ALA A 86 2.90 1.40 5.63
N ASN A 87 2.64 0.53 6.60
CA ASN A 87 1.61 0.77 7.60
C ASN A 87 1.93 2.04 8.40
N LYS A 88 0.90 2.80 8.71
CA LYS A 88 0.99 3.86 9.72
C LYS A 88 0.76 3.24 11.09
N SER A 89 1.72 3.41 12.00
CA SER A 89 1.66 2.77 13.33
C SER A 89 0.34 3.04 14.06
N GLY A 90 -0.15 4.29 14.05
CA GLY A 90 -1.41 4.66 14.67
C GLY A 90 -2.65 4.04 13.99
N VAL A 91 -2.64 3.86 12.67
CA VAL A 91 -3.72 3.22 11.91
C VAL A 91 -3.72 1.72 12.19
N ALA A 92 -2.57 1.07 12.11
CA ALA A 92 -2.43 -0.35 12.37
C ALA A 92 -2.78 -0.72 13.82
N SER A 93 -2.25 0.02 14.80
CA SER A 93 -2.44 -0.30 16.22
C SER A 93 -3.83 0.05 16.77
N LYS A 94 -4.45 1.14 16.28
CA LYS A 94 -5.72 1.63 16.82
C LYS A 94 -6.94 1.20 16.01
N LYS A 95 -6.81 1.13 14.68
CA LYS A 95 -7.90 0.75 13.77
C LYS A 95 -7.79 -0.71 13.29
N GLY A 96 -6.63 -1.37 13.45
CA GLY A 96 -6.38 -2.71 12.93
C GLY A 96 -6.36 -2.77 11.40
N LEU A 97 -6.11 -1.66 10.72
CA LEU A 97 -6.00 -1.62 9.26
C LEU A 97 -4.56 -1.82 8.83
N ILE A 98 -4.35 -2.76 7.91
CA ILE A 98 -3.05 -3.05 7.29
C ILE A 98 -3.17 -3.00 5.76
N PHE A 99 -2.02 -3.06 5.04
CA PHE A 99 -1.98 -2.93 3.59
C PHE A 99 -1.52 -4.22 2.92
N GLY A 100 -2.25 -4.64 1.86
CA GLY A 100 -1.99 -5.87 1.13
C GLY A 100 -1.02 -5.70 -0.05
N ALA A 101 -1.22 -4.70 -0.92
CA ALA A 101 -0.33 -4.39 -2.04
C ALA A 101 0.70 -3.34 -1.62
N GLN A 102 1.97 -3.55 -1.91
CA GLN A 102 3.02 -2.74 -1.31
C GLN A 102 3.94 -2.03 -2.30
N VAL A 103 4.09 -2.50 -3.53
CA VAL A 103 5.09 -1.97 -4.45
C VAL A 103 4.43 -1.16 -5.56
N VAL A 104 4.96 0.04 -5.81
CA VAL A 104 4.68 0.84 -7.00
C VAL A 104 5.98 1.04 -7.74
N ASP A 105 6.07 0.46 -8.93
CA ASP A 105 7.27 0.51 -9.78
C ASP A 105 7.46 1.89 -10.41
N SER A 106 8.71 2.23 -10.76
CA SER A 106 9.03 3.54 -11.35
C SER A 106 8.43 3.75 -12.75
N ASP A 107 8.12 2.68 -13.47
CA ASP A 107 7.49 2.71 -14.80
C ASP A 107 5.97 2.55 -14.77
N TYR A 108 5.36 2.42 -13.57
CA TYR A 108 3.91 2.37 -13.44
C TYR A 108 3.29 3.76 -13.69
N THR A 109 2.45 3.87 -14.72
CA THR A 109 1.82 5.12 -15.15
C THR A 109 0.35 5.25 -14.73
N GLY A 110 -0.19 4.21 -14.09
CA GLY A 110 -1.57 4.17 -13.61
C GLY A 110 -1.79 4.99 -12.34
N GLU A 111 -3.05 5.10 -11.93
CA GLU A 111 -3.41 5.64 -10.63
C GLU A 111 -2.96 4.66 -9.53
N VAL A 112 -2.27 5.16 -8.51
CA VAL A 112 -1.89 4.36 -7.33
C VAL A 112 -3.14 3.98 -6.55
N HIS A 113 -3.24 2.73 -6.13
CA HIS A 113 -4.37 2.24 -5.33
C HIS A 113 -3.91 1.89 -3.92
N ILE A 114 -4.77 2.16 -2.96
CA ILE A 114 -4.58 1.85 -1.54
C ILE A 114 -5.34 0.56 -1.23
N ASN A 115 -4.63 -0.55 -1.05
CA ASN A 115 -5.23 -1.84 -0.71
C ASN A 115 -5.27 -2.01 0.82
N VAL A 116 -6.43 -1.83 1.42
CA VAL A 116 -6.64 -1.85 2.88
C VAL A 116 -7.32 -3.14 3.30
N ILE A 117 -6.86 -3.75 4.39
CA ILE A 117 -7.42 -4.96 4.99
C ILE A 117 -7.76 -4.64 6.45
N ASN A 118 -8.98 -4.95 6.87
CA ASN A 118 -9.38 -4.87 8.27
C ASN A 118 -9.02 -6.18 9.00
N THR A 119 -8.01 -6.12 9.85
CA THR A 119 -7.58 -7.25 10.69
C THR A 119 -8.11 -7.17 12.12
N SER A 120 -8.93 -6.16 12.43
CA SER A 120 -9.58 -6.03 13.73
C SER A 120 -10.82 -6.93 13.86
N ASN A 121 -11.40 -6.98 15.06
CA ASN A 121 -12.66 -7.69 15.32
C ASN A 121 -13.90 -6.80 15.19
N ASN A 122 -13.75 -5.56 14.74
CA ASN A 122 -14.83 -4.58 14.63
C ASN A 122 -14.93 -4.04 13.20
N ASP A 123 -16.12 -3.55 12.86
CA ASP A 123 -16.31 -2.77 11.65
C ASP A 123 -15.49 -1.48 11.72
N VAL A 124 -14.79 -1.14 10.63
CA VAL A 124 -13.99 0.08 10.54
C VAL A 124 -14.49 0.94 9.40
N LYS A 125 -14.82 2.18 9.73
CA LYS A 125 -15.19 3.21 8.75
C LYS A 125 -13.95 3.88 8.18
N ILE A 126 -13.99 4.11 6.86
CA ILE A 126 -12.98 4.86 6.11
C ILE A 126 -13.72 6.01 5.43
N SER A 127 -13.32 7.22 5.75
CA SER A 127 -13.95 8.44 5.25
C SER A 127 -13.05 9.18 4.26
N SER A 128 -13.66 10.02 3.44
CA SER A 128 -12.93 10.98 2.60
C SER A 128 -11.93 11.78 3.45
N GLY A 129 -10.72 11.99 2.92
CA GLY A 129 -9.65 12.70 3.61
C GLY A 129 -8.89 11.87 4.67
N ASP A 130 -9.29 10.63 4.93
CA ASP A 130 -8.55 9.75 5.83
C ASP A 130 -7.12 9.52 5.32
N LYS A 131 -6.17 9.59 6.25
CA LYS A 131 -4.75 9.36 6.04
C LYS A 131 -4.38 7.96 6.49
N LEU A 132 -4.56 6.98 5.62
CA LEU A 132 -4.45 5.57 5.98
C LEU A 132 -3.04 5.02 5.82
N ILE A 133 -2.38 5.36 4.72
CA ILE A 133 -1.14 4.77 4.25
C ILE A 133 -0.04 5.82 4.14
N GLN A 134 1.19 5.37 4.21
CA GLN A 134 2.36 6.14 3.80
C GLN A 134 3.18 5.33 2.79
N PHE A 135 3.83 6.01 1.86
CA PHE A 135 4.75 5.41 0.92
C PHE A 135 6.18 5.86 1.19
N ILE A 136 7.11 4.92 1.19
CA ILE A 136 8.55 5.19 1.30
C ILE A 136 9.15 5.16 -0.09
N HIS A 137 9.73 6.27 -0.54
CA HIS A 137 10.48 6.33 -1.79
C HIS A 137 11.89 5.81 -1.53
N THR A 138 12.26 4.71 -2.18
CA THR A 138 13.51 3.99 -1.92
C THR A 138 14.22 3.58 -3.21
N PRO A 139 15.55 3.52 -3.24
CA PRO A 139 16.28 2.91 -4.34
C PRO A 139 16.03 1.39 -4.35
N VAL A 140 16.06 0.81 -5.55
CA VAL A 140 15.96 -0.64 -5.77
C VAL A 140 17.08 -1.11 -6.67
N LEU A 141 17.59 -2.29 -6.41
CA LEU A 141 18.59 -2.94 -7.25
C LEU A 141 17.88 -3.74 -8.34
N LEU A 142 18.01 -3.31 -9.58
CA LEU A 142 17.45 -3.98 -10.76
C LEU A 142 18.48 -4.94 -11.36
N SER A 143 18.94 -5.89 -10.56
CA SER A 143 19.90 -6.90 -11.00
C SER A 143 19.26 -7.82 -12.03
N PRO A 144 20.02 -8.29 -13.05
CA PRO A 144 19.57 -9.36 -13.93
C PRO A 144 19.17 -10.61 -13.10
N VAL A 145 18.14 -11.30 -13.57
CA VAL A 145 17.72 -12.58 -12.99
C VAL A 145 18.16 -13.67 -13.96
N GLU A 146 18.97 -14.61 -13.46
CA GLU A 146 19.57 -15.68 -14.24
C GLU A 146 19.24 -17.04 -13.64
N GLU A 147 18.77 -17.97 -14.46
CA GLU A 147 18.58 -19.36 -14.08
C GLU A 147 19.91 -20.10 -14.17
N VAL A 148 20.30 -20.76 -13.09
CA VAL A 148 21.51 -21.56 -13.00
C VAL A 148 21.21 -23.05 -12.80
N SER A 149 22.14 -23.94 -13.16
CA SER A 149 22.04 -25.36 -12.86
C SER A 149 22.15 -25.66 -11.37
N GLU A 150 21.65 -26.82 -10.92
CA GLU A 150 21.77 -27.30 -9.55
C GLU A 150 23.26 -27.37 -9.10
N ALA A 151 24.14 -27.82 -9.98
CA ALA A 151 25.57 -27.93 -9.71
C ALA A 151 26.20 -26.56 -9.47
N GLU A 152 25.85 -25.57 -10.29
CA GLU A 152 26.31 -24.19 -10.14
C GLU A 152 25.74 -23.54 -8.87
N PHE A 153 24.44 -23.73 -8.58
CA PHE A 153 23.84 -23.23 -7.36
C PHE A 153 24.52 -23.78 -6.11
N LYS A 154 24.86 -25.08 -6.09
CA LYS A 154 25.63 -25.70 -4.99
C LYS A 154 27.01 -25.08 -4.84
N ALA A 155 27.73 -24.86 -5.94
CA ALA A 155 29.04 -24.23 -5.92
C ALA A 155 29.02 -22.80 -5.37
N LEU A 156 28.00 -21.99 -5.77
CA LEU A 156 27.81 -20.62 -5.25
C LEU A 156 27.56 -20.57 -3.73
N HIS A 157 27.04 -21.65 -3.17
CA HIS A 157 26.66 -21.71 -1.75
C HIS A 157 27.56 -22.65 -0.91
N GLU A 158 28.66 -23.13 -1.44
CA GLU A 158 29.56 -24.09 -0.78
C GLU A 158 30.04 -23.61 0.62
N SER A 159 30.22 -22.31 0.80
CA SER A 159 30.64 -21.70 2.06
C SER A 159 29.51 -21.30 3.01
N SER A 160 28.25 -21.60 2.68
CA SER A 160 27.10 -21.19 3.48
C SER A 160 27.03 -21.96 4.81
N ALA A 161 27.28 -21.28 5.92
CA ALA A 161 27.12 -21.85 7.26
C ALA A 161 25.65 -22.14 7.63
N ARG A 162 24.68 -21.51 6.96
CA ARG A 162 23.25 -21.69 7.20
C ARG A 162 22.66 -22.84 6.40
N GLY A 163 23.18 -23.11 5.20
CA GLY A 163 22.62 -24.10 4.28
C GLY A 163 21.13 -23.83 4.01
N GLU A 164 20.33 -24.89 4.02
CA GLU A 164 18.86 -24.83 3.81
C GLU A 164 18.06 -24.50 5.08
N GLY A 165 18.71 -24.16 6.18
CA GLY A 165 18.06 -23.87 7.44
C GLY A 165 17.13 -22.65 7.39
N GLY A 166 15.83 -22.87 7.72
CA GLY A 166 14.77 -21.85 7.76
C GLY A 166 13.73 -22.17 8.85
N PHE A 167 12.68 -21.37 8.94
CA PHE A 167 11.48 -21.60 9.75
C PHE A 167 11.74 -22.03 11.20
N GLY A 168 12.68 -21.38 11.88
CA GLY A 168 13.03 -21.68 13.27
C GLY A 168 14.22 -22.60 13.44
N SER A 169 14.98 -22.93 12.38
CA SER A 169 16.21 -23.76 12.47
C SER A 169 17.28 -23.19 13.42
N THR A 170 17.21 -21.88 13.76
CA THR A 170 18.10 -21.20 14.71
C THR A 170 17.53 -21.13 16.13
N GLY A 171 16.39 -21.81 16.39
CA GLY A 171 15.69 -21.78 17.67
C GLY A 171 14.79 -20.57 17.85
N THR A 172 13.90 -20.62 18.85
CA THR A 172 12.97 -19.54 19.23
C THR A 172 13.32 -18.89 20.58
N LYS A 173 14.44 -19.28 21.18
CA LYS A 173 14.97 -18.73 22.44
C LYS A 173 16.46 -18.50 22.31
#